data_54e6b7ccd4e0bc9c987cecf43c28199a
#
_entry.id   54e6b7ccd4e0bc9c987cecf43c28199a
#
_cell.length_a   1.000
_cell.length_b   1.000
_cell.length_c   1.000
_cell.angle_alpha   90.00
_cell.angle_beta   90.00
_cell.angle_gamma   90.00
#
_symmetry.space_group_name_H-M   'P 1'
#
loop_
_entity.id
_entity.type
_entity.pdbx_description
1 polymer ?
#
loop_
_entity_poly.entity_id
_entity_poly.type
_entity_poly.pdbx_seq_one_letter_code
_entity_poly.pdbx_strand_id
1 'polypeptide(L)' 'MKPDVHPDYHPVVYRDRSANFAFLTKSTVKSDHTIEWEDGNTYPVIDVEDRKSVV' A
#
# COMPACT_ATOMS: atom_id res chain seq x y z
N MET A 1 -24.64 15.52 1.77
CA MET A 1 -24.30 15.35 1.62
C MET A 1 -23.35 15.16 1.52
N LYS A 2 -22.86 14.77 1.42
CA LYS A 2 -22.02 14.60 1.41
C LYS A 2 -21.21 14.36 0.90
N PRO A 3 -20.82 14.50 0.76
CA PRO A 3 -19.99 14.41 0.08
C PRO A 3 -19.15 13.59 0.11
N ASP A 4 -18.81 13.13 -0.13
CA ASP A 4 -18.04 12.30 -0.12
C ASP A 4 -16.91 12.70 -0.60
N VAL A 5 -16.19 13.05 -0.07
CA VAL A 5 -15.11 13.33 -0.41
C VAL A 5 -14.31 12.29 -0.46
N HIS A 6 -14.07 11.60 -1.34
CA HIS A 6 -13.24 10.54 -1.44
C HIS A 6 -11.96 11.02 -1.81
N PRO A 7 -10.91 10.88 -1.10
CA PRO A 7 -9.56 11.11 -1.53
C PRO A 7 -9.26 10.17 -2.67
N ASP A 8 -8.14 10.34 -3.29
CA ASP A 8 -7.83 9.56 -4.43
C ASP A 8 -7.31 8.24 -4.02
N TYR A 9 -8.15 7.32 -3.70
CA TYR A 9 -7.72 5.97 -3.32
C TYR A 9 -7.33 5.19 -4.56
N HIS A 10 -6.23 4.51 -4.50
CA HIS A 10 -5.77 3.68 -5.60
C HIS A 10 -5.15 2.42 -5.03
N PRO A 11 -5.06 1.36 -5.79
CA PRO A 11 -4.48 0.13 -5.27
C PRO A 11 -2.99 0.30 -5.02
N VAL A 12 -2.55 -0.15 -3.88
CA VAL A 12 -1.17 -0.04 -3.46
C VAL A 12 -0.80 -1.34 -2.78
N VAL A 13 0.39 -1.80 -2.97
CA VAL A 13 0.86 -3.01 -2.31
C VAL A 13 1.68 -2.59 -1.10
N TYR A 14 1.29 -3.05 0.06
CA TYR A 14 2.07 -2.83 1.25
C TYR A 14 2.92 -4.06 1.50
N ARG A 15 4.20 -3.86 1.63
CA ARG A 15 5.11 -4.95 1.85
C ARG A 15 5.67 -4.82 3.24
N ASP A 16 5.43 -5.80 4.06
CA ASP A 16 5.89 -5.80 5.42
C ASP A 16 7.16 -6.60 5.49
N ARG A 17 8.28 -5.95 5.58
CA ARG A 17 9.55 -6.64 5.58
C ARG A 17 9.77 -7.40 6.86
N SER A 18 9.21 -6.93 7.93
CA SER A 18 9.34 -7.62 9.16
C SER A 18 8.61 -8.92 9.15
N ALA A 19 7.43 -8.95 8.57
CA ALA A 19 6.69 -10.18 8.49
C ALA A 19 6.94 -10.93 7.20
N ASN A 20 7.70 -10.35 6.29
CA ASN A 20 7.97 -10.99 5.03
C ASN A 20 6.68 -11.28 4.32
N PHE A 21 5.80 -10.33 4.25
CA PHE A 21 4.47 -10.54 3.76
C PHE A 21 4.04 -9.30 3.01
N ALA A 22 3.28 -9.44 1.98
CA ALA A 22 2.80 -8.33 1.20
C ALA A 22 1.33 -8.52 0.88
N PHE A 23 0.61 -7.44 0.77
CA PHE A 23 -0.80 -7.54 0.45
C PHE A 23 -1.22 -6.30 -0.33
N LEU A 24 -2.27 -6.45 -1.11
CA LEU A 24 -2.77 -5.38 -1.93
C LEU A 24 -3.92 -4.70 -1.19
N THR A 25 -3.89 -3.40 -1.16
CA THR A 25 -4.93 -2.64 -0.51
C THR A 25 -5.09 -1.33 -1.25
N LYS A 26 -5.96 -0.47 -0.81
CA LYS A 26 -6.12 0.82 -1.43
C LYS A 26 -5.68 1.90 -0.46
N SER A 27 -5.08 2.91 -0.98
CA SER A 27 -4.56 3.95 -0.14
C SER A 27 -4.38 5.22 -0.94
N THR A 28 -4.23 6.34 -0.27
CA THR A 28 -3.93 7.58 -0.95
C THR A 28 -2.44 7.84 -1.01
N VAL A 29 -1.64 6.94 -0.48
CA VAL A 29 -0.21 7.10 -0.45
C VAL A 29 0.36 6.90 -1.83
N LYS A 30 1.39 7.62 -2.16
CA LYS A 30 2.05 7.46 -3.43
C LYS A 30 3.43 6.89 -3.20
N SER A 31 3.92 6.18 -4.16
CA SER A 31 5.22 5.55 -4.04
C SER A 31 5.97 5.68 -5.34
N ASP A 32 7.26 5.83 -5.24
CA ASP A 32 8.10 5.88 -6.42
C ASP A 32 8.42 4.50 -6.92
N HIS A 33 8.16 3.48 -6.17
CA HIS A 33 8.51 2.12 -6.56
C HIS A 33 7.26 1.37 -6.94
N THR A 34 7.37 0.53 -7.92
CA THR A 34 6.24 -0.30 -8.32
C THR A 34 6.71 -1.73 -8.45
N ILE A 35 5.79 -2.65 -8.34
CA ILE A 35 6.11 -4.06 -8.53
C ILE A 35 5.02 -4.68 -9.37
N GLU A 36 5.34 -5.78 -9.96
CA GLU A 36 4.37 -6.52 -10.68
C GLU A 36 3.69 -7.46 -9.71
N TRP A 37 2.40 -7.31 -9.54
CA TRP A 37 1.66 -8.13 -8.60
C TRP A 37 1.36 -9.48 -9.25
N GLU A 38 0.94 -10.39 -8.42
CA GLU A 38 0.76 -11.73 -8.92
C GLU A 38 -0.30 -11.84 -9.98
N ASP A 39 -1.18 -10.88 -10.11
CA ASP A 39 -2.18 -10.94 -11.15
C ASP A 39 -1.66 -10.37 -12.47
N GLY A 40 -0.43 -9.91 -12.49
CA GLY A 40 0.14 -9.42 -13.73
C GLY A 40 0.10 -7.92 -13.92
N ASN A 41 -0.49 -7.21 -12.99
CA ASN A 41 -0.56 -5.76 -13.09
C ASN A 41 0.52 -5.13 -12.24
N THR A 42 0.85 -3.91 -12.56
CA THR A 42 1.88 -3.18 -11.81
C THR A 42 1.23 -2.24 -10.84
N TYR A 43 1.64 -2.28 -9.61
CA TYR A 43 1.10 -1.42 -8.58
C TYR A 43 2.22 -0.78 -7.80
N PRO A 44 2.00 0.39 -7.25
CA PRO A 44 3.02 1.00 -6.39
C PRO A 44 3.18 0.20 -5.11
N VAL A 45 4.40 0.03 -4.66
CA VAL A 45 4.67 -0.74 -3.46
C VAL A 45 5.22 0.18 -2.39
N ILE A 46 4.79 -0.03 -1.16
CA ILE A 46 5.26 0.74 -0.04
C ILE A 46 5.81 -0.22 0.99
N ASP A 47 7.07 -0.03 1.36
CA ASP A 47 7.67 -0.87 2.38
C ASP A 47 7.28 -0.36 3.73
N VAL A 48 6.71 -1.18 4.56
CA VAL A 48 6.40 -0.84 5.92
C VAL A 48 7.28 -1.62 6.83
N GLU A 49 7.88 -0.99 7.88
CA GLU A 49 8.67 -1.68 8.77
C GLU A 49 8.03 -1.56 10.02
N ASP A 50 7.56 -2.52 10.59
CA ASP A 50 6.86 -2.52 11.72
C ASP A 50 7.56 -2.21 12.85
N ARG A 51 7.84 -1.21 13.29
CA ARG A 51 8.53 -0.98 14.31
C ARG A 51 7.78 -1.06 15.40
N LYS A 52 7.05 -1.36 15.75
CA LYS A 52 6.39 -1.52 16.79
C LYS A 52 6.53 -0.70 17.69
N SER A 53 6.68 -0.15 17.84
CA SER A 53 6.94 0.57 18.65
C SER A 53 6.16 0.87 19.44
N VAL A 54 5.72 0.91 19.79
CA VAL A 54 5.03 1.25 20.46
C VAL A 54 5.02 1.59 21.38
N VAL A 55 4.95 1.71 21.81
CA VAL A 55 4.98 2.08 22.75
C VAL A 55 4.75 2.32 23.19
#